data_9b788f332eca71df000431fac95b0476
#
_entry.id   9b788f332eca71df000431fac95b0476
#
_cell.length_a   1.000
_cell.length_b   1.000
_cell.length_c   1.000
_cell.angle_alpha   90.00
_cell.angle_beta   90.00
_cell.angle_gamma   90.00
#
_symmetry.space_group_name_H-M   'P 1'
#
loop_
_entity.id
_entity.type
_entity.pdbx_description
1 polymer ?
#
loop_
_entity_poly.entity_id
_entity_poly.type
_entity_poly.pdbx_seq_one_letter_code
_entity_poly.pdbx_strand_id
1 'polypeptide(L)'
;RRMKLEDIYLSYSYERVMPGKEYMNSIINNYRCYAGMNKSSSFKCRNFLKKYINYKKFPLYEFDNLTDCEAAKILENSYRAVNIAFIDEWTKFSVKTKLNLNKIIDAIKFRSTHTNIMRPGLGVGGYCLTKDPLFAKIAARDILELNGHEFPFSTKAIHLNADMPLVTLNKLKDYFNGELNGRNILLMGITYRKDV
;
A
#
# COMPACT_ATOMS: atom_id res chain seq x y z
N ARG A 1 32.34 26.83 2.16
CA ARG A 1 31.49 27.43 3.22
C ARG A 1 30.61 26.29 3.79
N ARG A 2 30.75 25.93 5.06
CA ARG A 2 29.81 24.97 5.70
C ARG A 2 28.45 25.67 5.79
N MET A 3 27.44 25.12 5.14
CA MET A 3 26.07 25.59 5.31
C MET A 3 25.63 25.36 6.76
N LYS A 4 25.05 26.39 7.37
CA LYS A 4 24.41 26.24 8.68
C LYS A 4 23.04 25.62 8.50
N LEU A 5 22.57 24.84 9.47
CA LEU A 5 21.22 24.22 9.45
C LEU A 5 20.10 25.27 9.24
N GLU A 6 20.32 26.50 9.69
CA GLU A 6 19.42 27.65 9.53
C GLU A 6 19.24 28.06 8.05
N ASP A 7 20.21 27.74 7.18
CA ASP A 7 20.19 28.08 5.75
C ASP A 7 19.46 26.99 4.91
N ILE A 8 19.01 25.90 5.52
CA ILE A 8 18.41 24.76 4.85
C ILE A 8 16.91 24.72 5.09
N TYR A 9 16.12 24.61 4.01
CA TYR A 9 14.70 24.35 4.07
C TYR A 9 14.45 22.85 3.89
N LEU A 10 14.40 22.11 4.98
CA LEU A 10 14.10 20.68 4.97
C LEU A 10 12.60 20.45 5.08
N SER A 11 12.07 19.65 4.16
CA SER A 11 10.64 19.28 4.14
C SER A 11 10.49 17.87 3.60
N TYR A 12 9.41 17.22 4.03
CA TYR A 12 9.00 15.92 3.52
C TYR A 12 7.60 16.01 2.94
N SER A 13 7.38 15.36 1.81
CA SER A 13 6.06 15.19 1.20
C SER A 13 6.08 13.89 0.38
N TYR A 14 5.21 12.96 0.72
CA TYR A 14 5.11 11.73 -0.04
C TYR A 14 4.10 11.85 -1.19
N GLU A 15 4.29 11.05 -2.21
CA GLU A 15 3.45 11.01 -3.38
C GLU A 15 2.54 9.76 -3.39
N ARG A 16 1.52 9.78 -4.27
CA ARG A 16 0.58 8.70 -4.53
C ARG A 16 0.53 8.37 -6.01
N VAL A 17 1.71 8.19 -6.61
CA VAL A 17 1.83 7.93 -8.04
C VAL A 17 1.21 6.58 -8.41
N MET A 18 0.50 6.58 -9.53
CA MET A 18 -0.01 5.38 -10.16
C MET A 18 0.76 5.12 -11.45
N PRO A 19 1.56 4.04 -11.54
CA PRO A 19 2.23 3.67 -12.77
C PRO A 19 1.28 3.47 -13.95
N GLY A 20 1.79 3.64 -15.17
CA GLY A 20 1.02 3.50 -16.41
C GLY A 20 0.48 4.82 -16.94
N LYS A 21 -0.60 4.78 -17.72
CA LYS A 21 -1.17 5.94 -18.42
C LYS A 21 -1.55 7.11 -17.51
N GLU A 22 -1.91 6.81 -16.25
CA GLU A 22 -2.32 7.81 -15.26
C GLU A 22 -1.16 8.40 -14.45
N TYR A 23 0.09 8.14 -14.85
CA TYR A 23 1.27 8.53 -14.08
C TYR A 23 1.27 10.02 -13.71
N MET A 24 1.29 10.91 -14.70
CA MET A 24 1.30 12.37 -14.47
C MET A 24 0.00 12.87 -13.84
N ASN A 25 -1.14 12.33 -14.27
CA ASN A 25 -2.44 12.67 -13.70
C ASN A 25 -2.49 12.35 -12.20
N SER A 26 -1.99 11.20 -11.79
CA SER A 26 -1.95 10.79 -10.38
C SER A 26 -1.01 11.64 -9.52
N ILE A 27 0.04 12.22 -10.11
CA ILE A 27 0.92 13.16 -9.41
C ILE A 27 0.24 14.50 -9.19
N ILE A 28 -0.40 15.04 -10.24
CA ILE A 28 -0.99 16.39 -10.24
C ILE A 28 -2.33 16.43 -9.52
N ASN A 29 -3.16 15.40 -9.73
CA ASN A 29 -4.54 15.34 -9.29
C ASN A 29 -4.75 14.37 -8.12
N ASN A 30 -3.94 14.50 -7.09
CA ASN A 30 -4.12 13.81 -5.82
C ASN A 30 -3.78 14.73 -4.66
N TYR A 31 -4.46 14.56 -3.52
CA TYR A 31 -4.12 15.32 -2.33
C TYR A 31 -2.70 14.99 -1.85
N ARG A 32 -2.03 15.97 -1.26
CA ARG A 32 -0.66 15.85 -0.75
C ARG A 32 -0.61 16.13 0.74
N CYS A 33 0.12 15.28 1.44
CA CYS A 33 0.56 15.56 2.79
C CYS A 33 1.99 16.09 2.75
N TYR A 34 2.31 17.01 3.62
CA TYR A 34 3.66 17.55 3.74
C TYR A 34 3.93 18.04 5.16
N ALA A 35 5.20 18.15 5.49
CA ALA A 35 5.68 18.80 6.69
C ALA A 35 7.02 19.47 6.42
N GLY A 36 7.34 20.52 7.16
CA GLY A 36 8.64 21.13 7.18
C GLY A 36 9.31 20.97 8.55
N MET A 37 10.64 21.01 8.58
CA MET A 37 11.41 21.02 9.82
C MET A 37 11.06 22.22 10.73
N ASN A 38 10.60 23.29 10.13
CA ASN A 38 10.12 24.51 10.79
C ASN A 38 9.08 25.22 9.91
N LYS A 39 8.44 26.26 10.44
CA LYS A 39 7.40 27.04 9.71
C LYS A 39 7.89 27.57 8.35
N SER A 40 9.14 28.00 8.26
CA SER A 40 9.72 28.49 7.01
C SER A 40 9.88 27.40 5.97
N SER A 41 10.31 26.21 6.39
CA SER A 41 10.39 25.02 5.54
C SER A 41 9.00 24.58 5.06
N SER A 42 8.01 24.50 5.95
CA SER A 42 6.62 24.21 5.59
C SER A 42 6.07 25.21 4.57
N PHE A 43 6.28 26.48 4.79
CA PHE A 43 5.83 27.54 3.87
C PHE A 43 6.45 27.40 2.48
N LYS A 44 7.76 27.16 2.40
CA LYS A 44 8.46 26.91 1.13
C LYS A 44 7.94 25.65 0.42
N CYS A 45 7.77 24.56 1.15
CA CYS A 45 7.21 23.31 0.62
C CYS A 45 5.79 23.51 0.08
N ARG A 46 4.92 24.16 0.84
CA ARG A 46 3.56 24.49 0.41
C ARG A 46 3.53 25.28 -0.89
N ASN A 47 4.37 26.33 -0.98
CA ASN A 47 4.43 27.15 -2.18
C ASN A 47 4.98 26.39 -3.40
N PHE A 48 5.91 25.48 -3.18
CA PHE A 48 6.40 24.58 -4.22
C PHE A 48 5.27 23.65 -4.69
N LEU A 49 4.61 22.95 -3.77
CA LEU A 49 3.53 22.01 -4.10
C LEU A 49 2.38 22.69 -4.85
N LYS A 50 2.00 23.91 -4.46
CA LYS A 50 0.94 24.69 -5.14
C LYS A 50 1.21 24.97 -6.62
N LYS A 51 2.45 24.89 -7.06
CA LYS A 51 2.80 25.09 -8.48
C LYS A 51 2.51 23.86 -9.33
N TYR A 52 2.54 22.67 -8.75
CA TYR A 52 2.50 21.41 -9.47
C TYR A 52 1.25 20.57 -9.17
N ILE A 53 0.66 20.75 -8.00
CA ILE A 53 -0.53 20.02 -7.58
C ILE A 53 -1.78 20.86 -7.84
N ASN A 54 -2.81 20.23 -8.33
CA ASN A 54 -4.15 20.85 -8.46
C ASN A 54 -4.82 21.00 -7.08
N TYR A 55 -4.17 21.79 -6.22
CA TYR A 55 -4.51 21.91 -4.79
C TYR A 55 -5.89 22.53 -4.52
N LYS A 56 -6.50 23.18 -5.48
CA LYS A 56 -7.87 23.72 -5.36
C LYS A 56 -8.89 22.59 -5.30
N LYS A 57 -8.66 21.51 -6.04
CA LYS A 57 -9.51 20.32 -6.07
C LYS A 57 -8.99 19.22 -5.12
N PHE A 58 -7.69 19.11 -4.95
CA PHE A 58 -7.01 18.11 -4.13
C PHE A 58 -6.18 18.80 -3.06
N PRO A 59 -6.75 19.03 -1.87
CA PRO A 59 -6.14 19.88 -0.85
C PRO A 59 -4.77 19.37 -0.39
N LEU A 60 -3.91 20.31 0.01
CA LEU A 60 -2.66 20.03 0.69
C LEU A 60 -2.93 19.95 2.19
N TYR A 61 -2.46 18.87 2.83
CA TYR A 61 -2.55 18.67 4.26
C TYR A 61 -1.18 18.85 4.91
N GLU A 62 -1.06 19.80 5.82
CA GLU A 62 0.18 20.11 6.56
C GLU A 62 0.16 19.36 7.88
N PHE A 63 1.24 18.60 8.14
CA PHE A 63 1.51 18.02 9.45
C PHE A 63 2.41 18.96 10.26
N ASP A 64 2.30 18.88 11.59
CA ASP A 64 3.06 19.71 12.50
C ASP A 64 4.56 19.37 12.54
N ASN A 65 4.91 18.12 12.18
CA ASN A 65 6.29 17.65 12.16
C ASN A 65 6.53 16.63 11.04
N LEU A 66 7.81 16.39 10.74
CA LEU A 66 8.25 15.49 9.68
C LEU A 66 7.87 14.03 9.96
N THR A 67 8.02 13.60 11.20
CA THR A 67 7.81 12.20 11.62
C THR A 67 6.36 11.77 11.40
N ASP A 68 5.39 12.62 11.73
CA ASP A 68 3.97 12.31 11.50
C ASP A 68 3.67 12.16 9.99
N CYS A 69 4.28 13.04 9.17
CA CYS A 69 4.12 12.96 7.72
C CYS A 69 4.75 11.68 7.13
N GLU A 70 5.91 11.25 7.64
CA GLU A 70 6.56 9.99 7.25
C GLU A 70 5.75 8.79 7.71
N ALA A 71 5.31 8.79 8.97
CA ALA A 71 4.49 7.73 9.55
C ALA A 71 3.15 7.55 8.79
N ALA A 72 2.54 8.64 8.34
CA ALA A 72 1.30 8.59 7.57
C ALA A 72 1.44 7.76 6.28
N LYS A 73 2.58 7.85 5.59
CA LYS A 73 2.84 7.03 4.38
C LYS A 73 2.95 5.55 4.72
N ILE A 74 3.66 5.23 5.79
CA ILE A 74 3.84 3.84 6.24
C ILE A 74 2.51 3.26 6.69
N LEU A 75 1.73 4.00 7.47
CA LEU A 75 0.41 3.61 7.94
C LEU A 75 -0.56 3.35 6.77
N GLU A 76 -0.58 4.23 5.77
CA GLU A 76 -1.43 4.08 4.58
C GLU A 76 -1.12 2.78 3.82
N ASN A 77 0.15 2.47 3.62
CA ASN A 77 0.57 1.24 2.94
C ASN A 77 0.34 -0.01 3.80
N SER A 78 0.56 0.07 5.11
CA SER A 78 0.23 -1.00 6.05
C SER A 78 -1.27 -1.32 6.07
N TYR A 79 -2.12 -0.31 6.13
CA TYR A 79 -3.58 -0.46 6.05
C TYR A 79 -4.00 -1.20 4.77
N ARG A 80 -3.45 -0.80 3.62
CA ARG A 80 -3.75 -1.48 2.34
C ARG A 80 -3.31 -2.94 2.34
N ALA A 81 -2.09 -3.22 2.81
CA ALA A 81 -1.57 -4.59 2.88
C ALA A 81 -2.41 -5.49 3.79
N VAL A 82 -2.82 -4.98 4.95
CA VAL A 82 -3.68 -5.70 5.90
C VAL A 82 -5.08 -5.92 5.31
N ASN A 83 -5.66 -4.94 4.64
CA ASN A 83 -6.98 -5.08 4.01
C ASN A 83 -6.97 -6.14 2.89
N ILE A 84 -5.88 -6.23 2.12
CA ILE A 84 -5.71 -7.30 1.12
C ILE A 84 -5.55 -8.65 1.82
N ALA A 85 -4.67 -8.76 2.81
CA ALA A 85 -4.42 -10.00 3.54
C ALA A 85 -5.68 -10.53 4.24
N PHE A 86 -6.54 -9.66 4.75
CA PHE A 86 -7.84 -10.04 5.29
C PHE A 86 -8.70 -10.77 4.24
N ILE A 87 -8.74 -10.28 3.01
CA ILE A 87 -9.49 -10.95 1.94
C ILE A 87 -8.78 -12.21 1.43
N ASP A 88 -7.47 -12.26 1.49
CA ASP A 88 -6.71 -13.47 1.15
C ASP A 88 -7.00 -14.61 2.13
N GLU A 89 -7.16 -14.31 3.41
CA GLU A 89 -7.61 -15.28 4.42
C GLU A 89 -9.01 -15.83 4.08
N TRP A 90 -9.97 -14.95 3.77
CA TRP A 90 -11.31 -15.34 3.33
C TRP A 90 -11.32 -16.08 2.00
N THR A 91 -10.36 -15.82 1.12
CA THR A 91 -10.18 -16.55 -0.14
C THR A 91 -9.82 -18.01 0.13
N LYS A 92 -8.87 -18.26 1.05
CA LYS A 92 -8.49 -19.61 1.45
C LYS A 92 -9.68 -20.38 2.04
N PHE A 93 -10.51 -19.73 2.84
CA PHE A 93 -11.74 -20.30 3.39
C PHE A 93 -12.77 -20.57 2.30
N SER A 94 -13.01 -19.61 1.39
CA SER A 94 -14.02 -19.75 0.33
C SER A 94 -13.70 -20.88 -0.65
N VAL A 95 -12.40 -21.13 -0.93
CA VAL A 95 -11.97 -22.26 -1.76
C VAL A 95 -12.38 -23.60 -1.15
N LYS A 96 -12.23 -23.75 0.17
CA LYS A 96 -12.58 -24.99 0.90
C LYS A 96 -14.09 -25.18 1.05
N THR A 97 -14.83 -24.09 1.19
CA THR A 97 -16.28 -24.12 1.48
C THR A 97 -17.16 -23.90 0.25
N LYS A 98 -16.55 -23.62 -0.92
CA LYS A 98 -17.23 -23.28 -2.18
C LYS A 98 -18.12 -22.03 -2.09
N LEU A 99 -17.88 -21.13 -1.16
CA LEU A 99 -18.57 -19.84 -1.06
C LEU A 99 -18.22 -18.93 -2.24
N ASN A 100 -19.20 -18.16 -2.71
CA ASN A 100 -18.96 -17.13 -3.71
C ASN A 100 -18.53 -15.83 -3.03
N LEU A 101 -17.22 -15.71 -2.73
CA LEU A 101 -16.66 -14.57 -2.01
C LEU A 101 -16.89 -13.24 -2.75
N ASN A 102 -16.88 -13.24 -4.09
CA ASN A 102 -17.12 -12.01 -4.85
C ASN A 102 -18.55 -11.49 -4.62
N LYS A 103 -19.57 -12.35 -4.64
CA LYS A 103 -20.95 -11.95 -4.34
C LYS A 103 -21.10 -11.47 -2.90
N ILE A 104 -20.42 -12.10 -1.95
CA ILE A 104 -20.42 -11.68 -0.54
C ILE A 104 -19.82 -10.26 -0.43
N ILE A 105 -18.69 -10.00 -1.07
CA ILE A 105 -18.05 -8.68 -1.09
C ILE A 105 -18.96 -7.65 -1.73
N ASP A 106 -19.64 -7.97 -2.84
CA ASP A 106 -20.57 -7.07 -3.49
C ASP A 106 -21.70 -6.66 -2.54
N ALA A 107 -22.27 -7.62 -1.81
CA ALA A 107 -23.30 -7.35 -0.82
C ALA A 107 -22.79 -6.47 0.35
N ILE A 108 -21.56 -6.74 0.84
CA ILE A 108 -20.96 -5.96 1.93
C ILE A 108 -20.72 -4.49 1.50
N LYS A 109 -20.36 -4.26 0.24
CA LYS A 109 -20.10 -2.91 -0.30
C LYS A 109 -21.31 -1.99 -0.36
N PHE A 110 -22.52 -2.50 -0.22
CA PHE A 110 -23.72 -1.66 -0.06
C PHE A 110 -23.64 -0.80 1.21
N ARG A 111 -22.93 -1.27 2.23
CA ARG A 111 -22.69 -0.47 3.42
C ARG A 111 -21.59 0.54 3.14
N SER A 112 -21.88 1.84 3.27
CA SER A 112 -20.96 2.94 2.94
C SER A 112 -19.58 2.85 3.62
N THR A 113 -19.56 2.36 4.87
CA THR A 113 -18.31 2.19 5.65
C THR A 113 -17.44 1.01 5.20
N HIS A 114 -17.90 0.16 4.25
CA HIS A 114 -17.22 -1.05 3.79
C HIS A 114 -16.91 -1.01 2.29
N THR A 115 -17.05 0.14 1.65
CA THR A 115 -16.85 0.29 0.19
C THR A 115 -15.41 -0.01 -0.26
N ASN A 116 -14.44 0.12 0.64
CA ASN A 116 -13.02 -0.07 0.37
C ASN A 116 -12.51 -1.50 0.63
N ILE A 117 -13.40 -2.46 0.99
CA ILE A 117 -13.01 -3.86 1.11
C ILE A 117 -12.43 -4.37 -0.22
N MET A 118 -11.30 -5.07 -0.14
CA MET A 118 -10.58 -5.57 -1.32
C MET A 118 -11.27 -6.78 -1.93
N ARG A 119 -10.79 -7.18 -3.11
CA ARG A 119 -11.24 -8.41 -3.78
C ARG A 119 -10.15 -9.47 -3.75
N PRO A 120 -10.52 -10.77 -3.86
CA PRO A 120 -9.56 -11.84 -4.01
C PRO A 120 -8.58 -11.61 -5.16
N GLY A 121 -7.33 -12.00 -4.96
CA GLY A 121 -6.28 -11.92 -5.96
C GLY A 121 -5.26 -13.06 -5.83
N LEU A 122 -4.22 -13.02 -6.67
CA LEU A 122 -3.14 -14.01 -6.69
C LEU A 122 -1.96 -13.65 -5.78
N GLY A 123 -2.11 -12.61 -4.97
CA GLY A 123 -1.07 -12.05 -4.12
C GLY A 123 -0.82 -10.58 -4.41
N VAL A 124 0.18 -10.02 -3.75
CA VAL A 124 0.55 -8.61 -3.85
C VAL A 124 1.89 -8.47 -4.55
N GLY A 125 1.87 -7.73 -5.66
CA GLY A 125 3.08 -7.34 -6.38
C GLY A 125 3.45 -5.88 -6.14
N GLY A 126 4.52 -5.45 -6.83
CA GLY A 126 5.03 -4.08 -6.80
C GLY A 126 5.96 -3.82 -5.62
N TYR A 127 6.47 -2.58 -5.54
CA TYR A 127 7.53 -2.21 -4.60
C TYR A 127 7.02 -1.88 -3.20
N CYS A 128 5.87 -1.20 -3.08
CA CYS A 128 5.48 -0.57 -1.82
C CYS A 128 4.88 -1.59 -0.84
N LEU A 129 3.83 -2.28 -1.25
CA LEU A 129 3.06 -3.13 -0.32
C LEU A 129 3.79 -4.41 0.11
N THR A 130 4.86 -4.77 -0.58
CA THR A 130 5.67 -5.95 -0.24
C THR A 130 6.69 -5.70 0.86
N LYS A 131 6.98 -4.44 1.21
CA LYS A 131 8.01 -4.08 2.19
C LYS A 131 7.65 -2.95 3.15
N ASP A 132 6.96 -1.89 2.67
CA ASP A 132 6.71 -0.69 3.47
C ASP A 132 5.95 -0.98 4.79
N PRO A 133 5.03 -1.95 4.86
CA PRO A 133 4.39 -2.32 6.13
C PRO A 133 5.35 -2.79 7.23
N LEU A 134 6.58 -3.18 6.88
CA LEU A 134 7.61 -3.57 7.86
C LEU A 134 8.43 -2.38 8.37
N PHE A 135 8.37 -1.23 7.70
CA PHE A 135 9.22 -0.07 8.04
C PHE A 135 8.93 0.49 9.43
N ALA A 136 7.66 0.46 9.88
CA ALA A 136 7.33 0.89 11.24
C ALA A 136 8.02 0.02 12.31
N LYS A 137 8.05 -1.31 12.12
CA LYS A 137 8.75 -2.24 13.01
C LYS A 137 10.26 -2.00 12.99
N ILE A 138 10.84 -1.79 11.81
CA ILE A 138 12.27 -1.51 11.65
C ILE A 138 12.61 -0.16 12.30
N ALA A 139 11.81 0.89 12.06
CA ALA A 139 12.03 2.19 12.67
C ALA A 139 11.89 2.14 14.19
N ALA A 140 10.92 1.41 14.72
CA ALA A 140 10.76 1.23 16.16
C ALA A 140 12.02 0.62 16.80
N ARG A 141 12.59 -0.41 16.18
CA ARG A 141 13.79 -1.09 16.68
C ARG A 141 15.06 -0.26 16.47
N ASP A 142 15.32 0.21 15.24
CA ASP A 142 16.64 0.70 14.81
C ASP A 142 16.81 2.22 14.97
N ILE A 143 15.71 2.96 15.04
CA ILE A 143 15.73 4.43 15.11
C ILE A 143 15.18 4.94 16.45
N LEU A 144 14.06 4.36 16.90
CA LEU A 144 13.38 4.81 18.10
C LEU A 144 13.74 4.00 19.36
N GLU A 145 14.57 2.96 19.20
CA GLU A 145 15.06 2.09 20.29
C GLU A 145 13.93 1.48 21.13
N LEU A 146 12.72 1.32 20.54
CA LEU A 146 11.56 0.71 21.18
C LEU A 146 11.65 -0.81 21.12
N ASN A 147 12.55 -1.40 21.91
CA ASN A 147 12.78 -2.83 21.96
C ASN A 147 11.50 -3.58 22.36
N GLY A 148 11.16 -4.62 21.59
CA GLY A 148 9.97 -5.45 21.84
C GLY A 148 8.65 -4.85 21.31
N HIS A 149 8.65 -3.67 20.71
CA HIS A 149 7.45 -3.15 20.06
C HIS A 149 7.21 -3.85 18.72
N GLU A 150 6.10 -4.59 18.64
CA GLU A 150 5.78 -5.41 17.49
C GLU A 150 4.59 -4.84 16.68
N PHE A 151 4.64 -5.09 15.37
CA PHE A 151 3.55 -4.77 14.43
C PHE A 151 2.97 -6.07 13.84
N PRO A 152 2.22 -6.89 14.63
CA PRO A 152 1.82 -8.23 14.21
C PRO A 152 0.91 -8.23 12.97
N PHE A 153 -0.02 -7.29 12.84
CA PHE A 153 -0.91 -7.20 11.68
C PHE A 153 -0.13 -6.92 10.40
N SER A 154 0.77 -5.94 10.41
CA SER A 154 1.59 -5.58 9.24
C SER A 154 2.53 -6.73 8.84
N THR A 155 3.20 -7.34 9.82
CA THR A 155 4.11 -8.46 9.60
C THR A 155 3.35 -9.67 9.04
N LYS A 156 2.22 -10.04 9.64
CA LYS A 156 1.42 -11.17 9.18
C LYS A 156 0.83 -10.94 7.79
N ALA A 157 0.40 -9.70 7.48
CA ALA A 157 -0.14 -9.35 6.18
C ALA A 157 0.88 -9.57 5.06
N ILE A 158 2.16 -9.21 5.25
CA ILE A 158 3.22 -9.45 4.27
C ILE A 158 3.35 -10.94 3.97
N HIS A 159 3.37 -11.80 4.99
CA HIS A 159 3.48 -13.24 4.81
C HIS A 159 2.24 -13.82 4.11
N LEU A 160 1.03 -13.45 4.54
CA LEU A 160 -0.20 -13.93 3.93
C LEU A 160 -0.29 -13.56 2.44
N ASN A 161 0.07 -12.33 2.10
CA ASN A 161 0.07 -11.84 0.72
C ASN A 161 1.13 -12.57 -0.14
N ALA A 162 2.30 -12.88 0.44
CA ALA A 162 3.36 -13.61 -0.25
C ALA A 162 3.00 -15.08 -0.51
N ASP A 163 2.16 -15.69 0.35
CA ASP A 163 1.72 -17.09 0.22
C ASP A 163 0.59 -17.30 -0.81
N MET A 164 -0.05 -16.25 -1.29
CA MET A 164 -1.22 -16.37 -2.19
C MET A 164 -0.95 -17.10 -3.50
N PRO A 165 0.21 -16.97 -4.15
CA PRO A 165 0.52 -17.79 -5.33
C PRO A 165 0.47 -19.29 -5.07
N LEU A 166 0.83 -19.72 -3.85
CA LEU A 166 0.78 -21.12 -3.43
C LEU A 166 -0.67 -21.64 -3.32
N VAL A 167 -1.60 -20.78 -2.91
CA VAL A 167 -3.05 -21.12 -2.89
C VAL A 167 -3.53 -21.47 -4.29
N THR A 168 -3.14 -20.68 -5.28
CA THR A 168 -3.47 -20.95 -6.69
C THR A 168 -2.82 -22.23 -7.20
N LEU A 169 -1.53 -22.42 -6.88
CA LEU A 169 -0.81 -23.64 -7.26
C LEU A 169 -1.47 -24.89 -6.66
N ASN A 170 -1.84 -24.86 -5.39
CA ASN A 170 -2.51 -25.96 -4.73
C ASN A 170 -3.87 -26.26 -5.36
N LYS A 171 -4.63 -25.23 -5.71
CA LYS A 171 -5.92 -25.40 -6.42
C LYS A 171 -5.73 -26.06 -7.80
N LEU A 172 -4.65 -25.72 -8.53
CA LEU A 172 -4.32 -26.39 -9.78
C LEU A 172 -3.94 -27.86 -9.55
N LYS A 173 -3.13 -28.14 -8.52
CA LYS A 173 -2.80 -29.52 -8.14
C LYS A 173 -4.05 -30.35 -7.81
N ASP A 174 -4.96 -29.78 -7.03
CA ASP A 174 -6.23 -30.44 -6.68
C ASP A 174 -7.05 -30.72 -7.94
N TYR A 175 -7.13 -29.76 -8.87
CA TYR A 175 -7.88 -29.92 -10.14
C TYR A 175 -7.30 -31.01 -11.03
N PHE A 176 -5.99 -31.18 -11.07
CA PHE A 176 -5.29 -32.18 -11.88
C PHE A 176 -4.88 -33.44 -11.09
N ASN A 177 -5.44 -33.69 -9.91
CA ASN A 177 -5.12 -34.82 -9.03
C ASN A 177 -3.62 -34.97 -8.73
N GLY A 178 -2.92 -33.87 -8.59
CA GLY A 178 -1.48 -33.81 -8.32
C GLY A 178 -0.57 -33.80 -9.57
N GLU A 179 -1.10 -34.18 -10.73
CA GLU A 179 -0.30 -34.39 -11.96
C GLU A 179 -0.26 -33.11 -12.83
N LEU A 180 0.75 -32.27 -12.61
CA LEU A 180 0.95 -31.04 -13.40
C LEU A 180 1.89 -31.22 -14.61
N ASN A 181 2.66 -32.31 -14.66
CA ASN A 181 3.57 -32.56 -15.76
C ASN A 181 2.82 -32.68 -17.08
N GLY A 182 3.31 -31.98 -18.12
CA GLY A 182 2.71 -31.99 -19.46
C GLY A 182 1.38 -31.25 -19.57
N ARG A 183 0.91 -30.56 -18.51
CA ARG A 183 -0.30 -29.74 -18.56
C ARG A 183 -0.02 -28.37 -19.16
N ASN A 184 -0.88 -27.93 -20.07
CA ASN A 184 -0.83 -26.58 -20.60
C ASN A 184 -1.61 -25.64 -19.68
N ILE A 185 -0.92 -24.67 -19.09
CA ILE A 185 -1.50 -23.68 -18.18
C ILE A 185 -1.31 -22.29 -18.78
N LEU A 186 -2.40 -21.59 -19.05
CA LEU A 186 -2.34 -20.21 -19.51
C LEU A 186 -2.36 -19.26 -18.28
N LEU A 187 -1.25 -18.53 -18.08
CA LEU A 187 -1.17 -17.44 -17.14
C LEU A 187 -1.58 -16.13 -17.83
N MET A 188 -2.74 -15.58 -17.44
CA MET A 188 -3.25 -14.33 -18.01
C MET A 188 -2.81 -13.14 -17.16
N GLY A 189 -2.17 -12.16 -17.79
CA GLY A 189 -1.53 -11.02 -17.13
C GLY A 189 -0.08 -11.33 -16.84
N ILE A 190 0.66 -10.54 -16.17
CA ILE A 190 1.95 -10.71 -15.50
C ILE A 190 2.23 -9.49 -14.63
N THR A 191 1.45 -8.45 -14.77
CA THR A 191 1.57 -7.24 -13.98
C THR A 191 0.38 -7.13 -13.03
N TYR A 192 0.58 -6.42 -11.91
CA TYR A 192 -0.48 -6.16 -10.93
C TYR A 192 -1.52 -5.15 -11.41
N ARG A 193 -1.30 -4.52 -12.56
CA ARG A 193 -2.17 -3.49 -13.13
C ARG A 193 -2.12 -3.50 -14.66
N LYS A 194 -3.26 -3.22 -15.28
CA LYS A 194 -3.37 -3.03 -16.72
C LYS A 194 -2.46 -1.89 -17.21
N ASP A 195 -1.79 -2.09 -18.33
CA ASP A 195 -0.93 -1.12 -19.02
C ASP A 195 0.30 -0.66 -18.19
N VAL A 196 0.86 -1.56 -17.35
CA VAL A 196 2.10 -1.33 -16.60
C VAL A 196 3.13 -2.37 -16.96
#